data_43182ec8f3edfda066f5e0cd78c08795
#
_entry.id   43182ec8f3edfda066f5e0cd78c08795
#
_cell.length_a   1.000
_cell.length_b   1.000
_cell.length_c   1.000
_cell.angle_alpha   90.00
_cell.angle_beta   90.00
_cell.angle_gamma   90.00
#
_symmetry.space_group_name_H-M   'P 1'
#
loop_
_entity.id
_entity.type
_entity.pdbx_description
1 polymer ?
#
loop_
_entity_poly.entity_id
_entity_poly.type
_entity_poly.pdbx_seq_one_letter_code
_entity_poly.pdbx_strand_id
1 'polypeptide(L)'
;MRKRRILKENAMYHVGARINNKEMLLKSNELKALFLAVVKRAKKKYIFQLTNFVVMENHIHMIIKPGKNQNLSRIMQWVLSVFAVICNKKLGRTGHLWGERFFSKIISSLQEYIKISDYIDNNPVKAGLASGEKVWKFSGKYHRLVKKYSILEKPETLALLF
;
A
#
# COMPACT_ATOMS: atom_id res chain seq x y z
N MET A 1 6.55 25.02 8.56
CA MET A 1 6.97 24.60 7.20
C MET A 1 6.98 23.07 7.11
N ARG A 2 6.27 22.47 6.18
CA ARG A 2 6.23 20.99 6.05
C ARG A 2 7.58 20.49 5.51
N LYS A 3 8.19 19.49 6.19
CA LYS A 3 9.43 18.86 5.73
C LYS A 3 9.24 18.25 4.32
N ARG A 4 10.20 18.50 3.44
CA ARG A 4 10.24 17.85 2.12
C ARG A 4 10.45 16.34 2.29
N ARG A 5 9.80 15.55 1.44
CA ARG A 5 10.02 14.09 1.41
C ARG A 5 11.42 13.81 0.90
N ILE A 6 12.13 12.92 1.58
CA ILE A 6 13.41 12.42 1.11
C ILE A 6 13.12 11.37 0.05
N LEU A 7 13.52 11.65 -1.18
CA LEU A 7 13.48 10.70 -2.29
C LEU A 7 14.92 10.33 -2.64
N LYS A 8 15.19 9.04 -2.74
CA LYS A 8 16.50 8.49 -3.09
C LYS A 8 16.31 7.52 -4.25
N GLU A 9 17.16 7.60 -5.25
CA GLU A 9 17.16 6.68 -6.37
C GLU A 9 17.41 5.24 -5.90
N ASN A 10 16.76 4.27 -6.56
CA ASN A 10 16.83 2.84 -6.19
C ASN A 10 16.39 2.49 -4.76
N ALA A 11 15.80 3.40 -4.01
CA ALA A 11 15.37 3.13 -2.65
C ALA A 11 14.02 2.39 -2.63
N MET A 12 13.88 1.55 -1.63
CA MET A 12 12.62 0.92 -1.23
C MET A 12 11.99 1.75 -0.11
N TYR A 13 10.66 1.84 -0.13
CA TYR A 13 9.93 2.69 0.82
C TYR A 13 8.80 1.92 1.48
N HIS A 14 8.67 2.09 2.79
CA HIS A 14 7.42 1.88 3.49
C HIS A 14 6.55 3.11 3.31
N VAL A 15 5.36 2.95 2.77
CA VAL A 15 4.38 4.03 2.60
C VAL A 15 3.08 3.70 3.31
N GLY A 16 2.39 4.72 3.79
CA GLY A 16 1.09 4.59 4.41
C GLY A 16 0.21 5.82 4.12
N ALA A 17 -1.08 5.59 4.00
CA ALA A 17 -2.08 6.65 3.87
C ALA A 17 -3.32 6.31 4.71
N ARG A 18 -3.93 7.32 5.31
CA ARG A 18 -5.09 7.17 6.18
C ARG A 18 -6.26 8.00 5.68
N ILE A 19 -7.45 7.44 5.78
CA ILE A 19 -8.69 8.13 5.47
C ILE A 19 -8.87 9.34 6.41
N ASN A 20 -9.41 10.42 5.86
CA ASN A 20 -9.69 11.65 6.61
C ASN A 20 -10.58 11.35 7.81
N ASN A 21 -10.34 12.05 8.93
CA ASN A 21 -11.04 11.85 10.20
C ASN A 21 -11.05 10.40 10.71
N LYS A 22 -10.13 9.55 10.22
CA LYS A 22 -10.07 8.11 10.55
C LYS A 22 -11.37 7.35 10.23
N GLU A 23 -12.18 7.86 9.32
CA GLU A 23 -13.43 7.18 8.91
C GLU A 23 -13.14 5.77 8.40
N MET A 24 -14.01 4.82 8.74
CA MET A 24 -13.89 3.40 8.35
C MET A 24 -14.44 3.13 6.93
N LEU A 25 -14.13 4.00 5.97
CA LEU A 25 -14.64 3.87 4.59
C LEU A 25 -14.19 2.60 3.90
N LEU A 26 -12.98 2.13 4.21
CA LEU A 26 -12.44 0.89 3.67
C LEU A 26 -12.93 -0.36 4.43
N LYS A 27 -13.95 -0.26 5.31
CA LYS A 27 -14.59 -1.43 5.92
C LYS A 27 -15.25 -2.32 4.86
N SER A 28 -15.79 -1.74 3.80
CA SER A 28 -16.34 -2.45 2.64
C SER A 28 -15.26 -3.27 1.92
N ASN A 29 -15.52 -4.57 1.73
CA ASN A 29 -14.63 -5.43 0.93
C ASN A 29 -14.56 -4.97 -0.53
N GLU A 30 -15.65 -4.40 -1.05
CA GLU A 30 -15.70 -3.85 -2.39
C GLU A 30 -14.73 -2.67 -2.55
N LEU A 31 -14.67 -1.75 -1.58
CA LEU A 31 -13.75 -0.62 -1.63
C LEU A 31 -12.29 -1.04 -1.44
N LYS A 32 -12.02 -2.05 -0.60
CA LYS A 32 -10.68 -2.65 -0.50
C LYS A 32 -10.25 -3.28 -1.83
N ALA A 33 -11.13 -4.03 -2.47
CA ALA A 33 -10.88 -4.62 -3.79
C ALA A 33 -10.68 -3.55 -4.86
N LEU A 34 -11.46 -2.47 -4.82
CA LEU A 34 -11.30 -1.31 -5.70
C LEU A 34 -9.92 -0.66 -5.54
N PHE A 35 -9.44 -0.49 -4.30
CA PHE A 35 -8.11 0.04 -4.05
C PHE A 35 -7.02 -0.84 -4.72
N LEU A 36 -7.09 -2.16 -4.56
CA LEU A 36 -6.16 -3.08 -5.22
C LEU A 36 -6.26 -3.04 -6.75
N ALA A 37 -7.46 -2.85 -7.30
CA ALA A 37 -7.66 -2.65 -8.74
C ALA A 37 -6.99 -1.36 -9.23
N VAL A 38 -7.04 -0.27 -8.46
CA VAL A 38 -6.33 0.98 -8.77
C VAL A 38 -4.81 0.76 -8.72
N VAL A 39 -4.29 0.03 -7.74
CA VAL A 39 -2.86 -0.33 -7.68
C VAL A 39 -2.44 -1.14 -8.90
N LYS A 40 -3.27 -2.09 -9.32
CA LYS A 40 -3.03 -2.88 -10.56
C LYS A 40 -2.98 -1.99 -11.81
N ARG A 41 -3.86 -1.01 -11.91
CA ARG A 41 -3.82 0.00 -12.99
C ARG A 41 -2.56 0.85 -12.93
N ALA A 42 -2.13 1.24 -11.72
CA ALA A 42 -0.89 2.00 -11.53
C ALA A 42 0.34 1.22 -12.05
N LYS A 43 0.40 -0.09 -11.85
CA LYS A 43 1.48 -0.95 -12.39
C LYS A 43 1.51 -1.02 -13.92
N LYS A 44 0.42 -0.70 -14.59
CA LYS A 44 0.40 -0.55 -16.06
C LYS A 44 0.91 0.81 -16.53
N LYS A 45 0.80 1.83 -15.67
CA LYS A 45 1.19 3.22 -15.97
C LYS A 45 2.61 3.54 -15.53
N TYR A 46 3.04 2.98 -14.41
CA TYR A 46 4.34 3.24 -13.78
C TYR A 46 5.09 1.95 -13.57
N ILE A 47 6.41 2.01 -13.64
CA ILE A 47 7.29 0.90 -13.31
C ILE A 47 7.63 0.97 -11.83
N PHE A 48 7.15 0.02 -11.05
CA PHE A 48 7.50 -0.14 -9.65
C PHE A 48 7.26 -1.57 -9.17
N GLN A 49 7.96 -1.96 -8.12
CA GLN A 49 7.79 -3.24 -7.45
C GLN A 49 6.98 -3.01 -6.17
N LEU A 50 6.02 -3.89 -5.91
CA LEU A 50 5.23 -3.95 -4.69
C LEU A 50 5.54 -5.27 -3.99
N THR A 51 6.25 -5.22 -2.87
CA THR A 51 6.75 -6.42 -2.19
C THR A 51 5.89 -6.84 -1.01
N ASN A 52 5.18 -5.93 -0.40
CA ASN A 52 4.16 -6.20 0.62
C ASN A 52 3.12 -5.10 0.68
N PHE A 53 1.93 -5.42 1.18
CA PHE A 53 0.86 -4.46 1.41
C PHE A 53 -0.18 -4.97 2.41
N VAL A 54 -0.95 -4.06 2.96
CA VAL A 54 -2.22 -4.33 3.66
C VAL A 54 -3.19 -3.18 3.43
N VAL A 55 -4.44 -3.52 3.14
CA VAL A 55 -5.56 -2.58 3.10
C VAL A 55 -6.43 -2.82 4.32
N MET A 56 -6.37 -1.88 5.27
CA MET A 56 -7.13 -1.90 6.50
C MET A 56 -8.48 -1.19 6.31
N GLU A 57 -9.28 -1.06 7.37
CA GLU A 57 -10.61 -0.43 7.29
C GLU A 57 -10.56 1.10 7.13
N ASN A 58 -9.45 1.76 7.48
CA ASN A 58 -9.30 3.21 7.36
C ASN A 58 -7.90 3.67 6.95
N HIS A 59 -7.01 2.77 6.63
CA HIS A 59 -5.65 3.10 6.17
C HIS A 59 -5.04 1.98 5.34
N ILE A 60 -3.95 2.29 4.66
CA ILE A 60 -3.19 1.32 3.88
C ILE A 60 -1.71 1.42 4.25
N HIS A 61 -1.02 0.31 4.12
CA HIS A 61 0.44 0.23 4.12
C HIS A 61 0.92 -0.53 2.90
N MET A 62 2.05 -0.08 2.32
CA MET A 62 2.70 -0.78 1.22
C MET A 62 4.22 -0.68 1.37
N ILE A 63 4.93 -1.70 0.88
CA ILE A 63 6.36 -1.62 0.61
C ILE A 63 6.54 -1.54 -0.90
N ILE A 64 7.07 -0.42 -1.37
CA ILE A 64 7.17 -0.10 -2.80
C ILE A 64 8.59 0.33 -3.16
N LYS A 65 9.10 -0.18 -4.28
CA LYS A 65 10.36 0.25 -4.88
C LYS A 65 10.08 0.81 -6.27
N PRO A 66 10.15 2.14 -6.46
CA PRO A 66 10.04 2.74 -7.77
C PRO A 66 11.14 2.22 -8.71
N GLY A 67 10.80 2.01 -9.96
CA GLY A 67 11.77 1.66 -11.00
C GLY A 67 12.69 2.84 -11.35
N LYS A 68 13.67 2.57 -12.20
CA LYS A 68 14.57 3.62 -12.71
C LYS A 68 13.79 4.77 -13.32
N ASN A 69 14.17 6.00 -12.99
CA ASN A 69 13.51 7.24 -13.44
C ASN A 69 12.04 7.37 -13.02
N GLN A 70 11.58 6.58 -12.04
CA GLN A 70 10.24 6.68 -11.48
C GLN A 70 10.26 7.47 -10.16
N ASN A 71 9.22 8.25 -9.92
CA ASN A 71 9.10 9.09 -8.74
C ASN A 71 8.00 8.55 -7.81
N LEU A 72 8.37 8.18 -6.59
CA LEU A 72 7.44 7.67 -5.57
C LEU A 72 6.24 8.60 -5.35
N SER A 73 6.50 9.91 -5.28
CA SER A 73 5.43 10.88 -5.03
C SER A 73 4.40 10.91 -6.16
N ARG A 74 4.84 10.79 -7.41
CA ARG A 74 3.93 10.73 -8.58
C ARG A 74 3.11 9.44 -8.58
N ILE A 75 3.75 8.30 -8.29
CA ILE A 75 3.06 7.01 -8.21
C ILE A 75 1.97 7.07 -7.15
N MET A 76 2.33 7.47 -5.92
CA MET A 76 1.40 7.51 -4.80
C MET A 76 0.31 8.56 -5.00
N GLN A 77 0.64 9.75 -5.53
CA GLN A 77 -0.35 10.76 -5.85
C GLN A 77 -1.39 10.23 -6.83
N TRP A 78 -0.95 9.55 -7.88
CA TRP A 78 -1.86 8.96 -8.85
C TRP A 78 -2.76 7.89 -8.23
N VAL A 79 -2.19 6.93 -7.49
CA VAL A 79 -2.95 5.86 -6.83
C VAL A 79 -4.01 6.44 -5.89
N LEU A 80 -3.60 7.35 -5.00
CA LEU A 80 -4.50 7.91 -3.99
C LEU A 80 -5.56 8.82 -4.61
N SER A 81 -5.21 9.62 -5.61
CA SER A 81 -6.16 10.52 -6.29
C SER A 81 -7.18 9.76 -7.12
N VAL A 82 -6.75 8.78 -7.90
CA VAL A 82 -7.66 7.96 -8.71
C VAL A 82 -8.62 7.18 -7.82
N PHE A 83 -8.12 6.57 -6.75
CA PHE A 83 -8.97 5.89 -5.80
C PHE A 83 -9.98 6.86 -5.17
N ALA A 84 -9.54 8.06 -4.74
CA ALA A 84 -10.42 9.05 -4.12
C ALA A 84 -11.55 9.49 -5.07
N VAL A 85 -11.25 9.75 -6.34
CA VAL A 85 -12.26 10.13 -7.34
C VAL A 85 -13.30 9.02 -7.52
N ILE A 86 -12.86 7.77 -7.71
CA ILE A 86 -13.78 6.65 -7.95
C ILE A 86 -14.60 6.36 -6.68
N CYS A 87 -13.96 6.35 -5.50
CA CYS A 87 -14.60 6.11 -4.22
C CYS A 87 -15.66 7.17 -3.90
N ASN A 88 -15.31 8.45 -4.04
CA ASN A 88 -16.26 9.55 -3.82
C ASN A 88 -17.46 9.47 -4.76
N LYS A 89 -17.21 9.22 -6.06
CA LYS A 89 -18.29 9.04 -7.03
C LYS A 89 -19.21 7.89 -6.65
N LYS A 90 -18.64 6.74 -6.25
CA LYS A 90 -19.39 5.55 -5.87
C LYS A 90 -20.24 5.76 -4.62
N LEU A 91 -19.73 6.53 -3.65
CA LEU A 91 -20.38 6.80 -2.38
C LEU A 91 -21.23 8.09 -2.37
N GLY A 92 -21.30 8.82 -3.49
CA GLY A 92 -21.98 10.13 -3.54
C GLY A 92 -21.35 11.17 -2.61
N ARG A 93 -20.03 11.12 -2.40
CA ARG A 93 -19.28 12.00 -1.50
C ARG A 93 -18.54 13.08 -2.26
N THR A 94 -18.26 14.18 -1.56
CA THR A 94 -17.40 15.26 -2.02
C THR A 94 -16.27 15.52 -1.00
N GLY A 95 -15.24 16.25 -1.41
CA GLY A 95 -14.14 16.65 -0.53
C GLY A 95 -13.01 15.60 -0.44
N HIS A 96 -12.11 15.83 0.50
CA HIS A 96 -10.91 15.03 0.66
C HIS A 96 -11.22 13.65 1.23
N LEU A 97 -10.76 12.61 0.55
CA LEU A 97 -10.84 11.24 1.04
C LEU A 97 -9.70 10.93 2.02
N TRP A 98 -8.48 11.31 1.66
CA TRP A 98 -7.28 11.08 2.47
C TRP A 98 -7.03 12.26 3.39
N GLY A 99 -6.70 11.99 4.67
CA GLY A 99 -6.56 13.03 5.68
C GLY A 99 -5.32 13.88 5.52
N GLU A 100 -4.17 13.23 5.35
CA GLU A 100 -2.88 13.88 5.24
C GLU A 100 -2.11 13.39 4.02
N ARG A 101 -0.96 14.01 3.77
CA ARG A 101 0.00 13.47 2.79
C ARG A 101 0.39 12.06 3.24
N PHE A 102 0.50 11.15 2.28
CA PHE A 102 0.98 9.81 2.59
C PHE A 102 2.34 9.85 3.31
N PHE A 103 2.47 8.97 4.29
CA PHE A 103 3.74 8.72 4.99
C PHE A 103 4.69 7.97 4.07
N SER A 104 5.98 8.25 4.17
CA SER A 104 7.01 7.43 3.53
C SER A 104 8.29 7.41 4.37
N LYS A 105 8.87 6.23 4.47
CA LYS A 105 10.16 5.99 5.10
C LYS A 105 11.01 5.10 4.19
N ILE A 106 12.28 5.44 4.00
CA ILE A 106 13.23 4.60 3.26
C ILE A 106 13.55 3.36 4.11
N ILE A 107 13.59 2.21 3.45
CA ILE A 107 14.03 0.94 4.02
C ILE A 107 15.50 0.75 3.61
N SER A 108 16.40 0.74 4.59
CA SER A 108 17.85 0.82 4.35
C SER A 108 18.56 -0.54 4.45
N SER A 109 17.90 -1.57 4.98
CA SER A 109 18.51 -2.89 5.17
C SER A 109 17.49 -4.03 5.07
N LEU A 110 17.98 -5.24 4.85
CA LEU A 110 17.14 -6.45 4.88
C LEU A 110 16.48 -6.64 6.25
N GLN A 111 17.18 -6.36 7.34
CA GLN A 111 16.62 -6.47 8.69
C GLN A 111 15.45 -5.49 8.88
N GLU A 112 15.60 -4.24 8.41
CA GLU A 112 14.52 -3.26 8.46
C GLU A 112 13.33 -3.67 7.58
N TYR A 113 13.59 -4.24 6.40
CA TYR A 113 12.57 -4.79 5.52
C TYR A 113 11.75 -5.87 6.23
N ILE A 114 12.42 -6.83 6.87
CA ILE A 114 11.75 -7.93 7.60
C ILE A 114 10.86 -7.35 8.71
N LYS A 115 11.39 -6.44 9.54
CA LYS A 115 10.61 -5.81 10.62
C LYS A 115 9.38 -5.07 10.11
N ILE A 116 9.51 -4.32 9.02
CA ILE A 116 8.38 -3.58 8.43
C ILE A 116 7.39 -4.53 7.78
N SER A 117 7.87 -5.57 7.10
CA SER A 117 7.02 -6.60 6.50
C SER A 117 6.18 -7.32 7.56
N ASP A 118 6.81 -7.71 8.67
CA ASP A 118 6.12 -8.32 9.82
C ASP A 118 5.10 -7.36 10.44
N TYR A 119 5.44 -6.08 10.56
CA TYR A 119 4.52 -5.06 11.03
C TYR A 119 3.28 -4.95 10.14
N ILE A 120 3.46 -4.95 8.82
CA ILE A 120 2.37 -4.90 7.83
C ILE A 120 1.51 -6.17 7.92
N ASP A 121 2.15 -7.33 7.96
CA ASP A 121 1.46 -8.63 8.02
C ASP A 121 0.66 -8.82 9.31
N ASN A 122 1.11 -8.24 10.42
CA ASN A 122 0.45 -8.33 11.73
C ASN A 122 -0.55 -7.19 11.99
N ASN A 123 -0.64 -6.20 11.11
CA ASN A 123 -1.55 -5.06 11.28
C ASN A 123 -3.02 -5.49 11.48
N PRO A 124 -3.58 -6.43 10.66
CA PRO A 124 -4.94 -6.92 10.85
C PRO A 124 -5.14 -7.67 12.16
N VAL A 125 -4.15 -8.43 12.62
CA VAL A 125 -4.22 -9.17 13.89
C VAL A 125 -4.27 -8.20 15.07
N LYS A 126 -3.40 -7.18 15.08
CA LYS A 126 -3.40 -6.14 16.13
C LYS A 126 -4.69 -5.34 16.16
N ALA A 127 -5.37 -5.18 15.02
CA ALA A 127 -6.66 -4.51 14.93
C ALA A 127 -7.86 -5.43 15.27
N GLY A 128 -7.64 -6.70 15.60
CA GLY A 128 -8.70 -7.68 15.89
C GLY A 128 -9.47 -8.13 14.64
N LEU A 129 -8.96 -7.87 13.43
CA LEU A 129 -9.62 -8.18 12.15
C LEU A 129 -9.22 -9.57 11.59
N ALA A 130 -8.16 -10.15 12.12
CA ALA A 130 -7.67 -11.48 11.77
C ALA A 130 -7.18 -12.19 13.03
N SER A 131 -7.28 -13.51 13.03
CA SER A 131 -6.72 -14.39 14.06
C SER A 131 -5.82 -15.43 13.42
N GLY A 132 -4.97 -16.14 14.19
CA GLY A 132 -3.86 -16.96 13.72
C GLY A 132 -4.13 -17.87 12.52
N GLU A 133 -5.35 -18.39 12.36
CA GLU A 133 -5.76 -19.21 11.21
C GLU A 133 -6.42 -18.41 10.08
N LYS A 134 -7.00 -17.23 10.38
CA LYS A 134 -7.68 -16.37 9.39
C LYS A 134 -6.72 -15.30 8.89
N VAL A 135 -6.17 -15.51 7.71
CA VAL A 135 -5.34 -14.52 7.05
C VAL A 135 -6.21 -13.44 6.39
N TRP A 136 -5.85 -12.18 6.64
CA TRP A 136 -6.55 -11.04 6.06
C TRP A 136 -6.43 -11.00 4.54
N LYS A 137 -7.56 -11.15 3.82
CA LYS A 137 -7.58 -11.29 2.35
C LYS A 137 -6.98 -10.11 1.59
N PHE A 138 -7.01 -8.92 2.16
CA PHE A 138 -6.52 -7.69 1.53
C PHE A 138 -5.08 -7.38 2.00
N SER A 139 -4.21 -8.37 1.92
CA SER A 139 -2.81 -8.29 2.35
C SER A 139 -1.87 -9.04 1.41
N GLY A 140 -0.61 -8.62 1.39
CA GLY A 140 0.45 -9.34 0.69
C GLY A 140 0.65 -10.75 1.25
N LYS A 141 0.51 -10.92 2.56
CA LYS A 141 0.57 -12.24 3.22
C LYS A 141 -0.44 -13.22 2.61
N TYR A 142 -1.71 -12.80 2.45
CA TYR A 142 -2.74 -13.63 1.81
C TYR A 142 -2.41 -13.91 0.34
N HIS A 143 -1.99 -12.89 -0.40
CA HIS A 143 -1.65 -13.05 -1.82
C HIS A 143 -0.49 -14.04 -2.03
N ARG A 144 0.53 -14.02 -1.15
CA ARG A 144 1.61 -15.02 -1.17
C ARG A 144 1.09 -16.43 -0.87
N LEU A 145 0.20 -16.55 0.13
CA LEU A 145 -0.38 -17.84 0.53
C LEU A 145 -1.15 -18.50 -0.62
N VAL A 146 -1.96 -17.73 -1.34
CA VAL A 146 -2.76 -18.22 -2.48
C VAL A 146 -2.06 -18.08 -3.83
N LYS A 147 -0.76 -17.75 -3.84
CA LYS A 147 0.08 -17.58 -5.04
C LYS A 147 -0.49 -16.61 -6.07
N LYS A 148 -1.11 -15.52 -5.61
CA LYS A 148 -1.71 -14.46 -6.44
C LYS A 148 -0.75 -13.28 -6.62
N TYR A 149 -0.04 -13.25 -7.73
CA TYR A 149 1.02 -12.27 -8.01
C TYR A 149 0.64 -11.24 -9.10
N SER A 150 -0.63 -10.90 -9.21
CA SER A 150 -1.06 -9.91 -10.22
C SER A 150 -0.60 -8.47 -9.93
N ILE A 151 -0.35 -8.15 -8.66
CA ILE A 151 0.17 -6.85 -8.21
C ILE A 151 1.42 -6.98 -7.35
N LEU A 152 1.57 -8.10 -6.63
CA LEU A 152 2.66 -8.39 -5.72
C LEU A 152 3.83 -9.04 -6.46
N GLU A 153 5.06 -8.69 -6.12
CA GLU A 153 6.26 -9.36 -6.62
C GLU A 153 6.34 -10.79 -6.08
N LYS A 154 6.86 -11.71 -6.91
CA LYS A 154 7.11 -13.09 -6.49
C LYS A 154 8.26 -13.16 -5.49
N PRO A 155 8.27 -14.14 -4.58
CA PRO A 155 9.34 -14.30 -3.58
C PRO A 155 10.76 -14.36 -4.18
N GLU A 156 10.93 -14.98 -5.33
CA GLU A 156 12.22 -15.09 -6.02
C GLU A 156 12.79 -13.72 -6.41
N THR A 157 11.90 -12.77 -6.74
CA THR A 157 12.28 -11.40 -7.08
C THR A 157 12.81 -10.65 -5.86
N LEU A 158 12.37 -10.99 -4.65
CA LEU A 158 12.79 -10.31 -3.42
C LEU A 158 14.28 -10.49 -3.14
N ALA A 159 14.83 -11.66 -3.45
CA ALA A 159 16.25 -11.95 -3.27
C ALA A 159 17.17 -11.05 -4.12
N LEU A 160 16.65 -10.46 -5.20
CA LEU A 160 17.39 -9.57 -6.10
C LEU A 160 17.36 -8.10 -5.65
N LEU A 161 16.65 -7.78 -4.57
CA LEU A 161 16.45 -6.40 -4.13
C LEU A 161 17.41 -5.95 -3.02
N PHE A 162 18.15 -6.93 -2.47
CA PHE A 162 19.09 -6.73 -1.35
C PHE A 162 20.50 -7.27 -1.66
#